data_28c677f475804e19e50b5d55067d4e11
#
_entry.id   28c677f475804e19e50b5d55067d4e11
#
_cell.length_a   1.000
_cell.length_b   1.000
_cell.length_c   1.000
_cell.angle_alpha   90.00
_cell.angle_beta   90.00
_cell.angle_gamma   90.00
#
_symmetry.space_group_name_H-M   'P 1'
#
loop_
_entity.id
_entity.type
_entity.pdbx_description
1 polymer ?
#
loop_
_entity_poly.entity_id
_entity_poly.type
_entity_poly.pdbx_seq_one_letter_code
_entity_poly.pdbx_strand_id
1 'polypeptide(L)'
;MRKTKIVCTLGPSTDREGVLREMIQAGMNVARFNFSHGTHAEHKARLDALKALREELDAPVAAMLDTKGPEVRLKDFAGGRVHLTAGQEFTLTTVQVEGDAHRCSITYGELPGDVKAGDTILLDDGLVRLTVLETSETEIRCRVENDGDMKNHKGVNVPGVRLNMPYMSQQDRDDLLFGAEQGFDYVAASFVRSAADVRELRHVLDQAGSRMRIIAKIENQEGVSNLPEILDAADGIMVARGDMGVEIDFAEIPLIQKNMIARCVACGKPVITATQMLDSMMENPRPTRAEITDVANAIYDGTSAIMLSGETAAGRYPVESVKTMDAIARRTESDINHVKRMAQMAGGRNRLSVAAATAHAACTTAQEIGADAILTVSQRGTTARLVSRFHPGTPIIACLLDQQVRRQMALYWGVEPIMMPYASSTDELVDFAVQAAAQAGVVHEGDLVVVTAGVPVGVAGTTNMIRIQQVGGALVNAVGIGEKKASGPLCICRSTDEVAEKFQPGDVLVVPYTTNELLPYIRQAAVITEEASVECHTATIGLALDKPVIVGAAGAVQRLTDGTMVTVDCARGLVRAMP
;
A
#
# COMPACT_ATOMS: atom_id res chain seq x y z
N MET A 1 -12.74 -3.81 0.45
CA MET A 1 -11.47 -3.21 0.93
C MET A 1 -10.78 -2.52 -0.24
N ARG A 2 -10.26 -1.27 -0.08
CA ARG A 2 -9.43 -0.59 -1.09
C ARG A 2 -8.00 -1.16 -1.08
N LYS A 3 -7.42 -1.39 -2.25
CA LYS A 3 -6.08 -1.99 -2.40
C LYS A 3 -4.97 -0.92 -2.57
N THR A 4 -5.22 0.12 -3.37
CA THR A 4 -4.30 1.26 -3.55
C THR A 4 -4.29 2.12 -2.28
N LYS A 5 -3.12 2.45 -1.77
CA LYS A 5 -2.96 3.20 -0.51
C LYS A 5 -3.05 4.71 -0.74
N ILE A 6 -3.38 5.48 0.32
CA ILE A 6 -3.42 6.95 0.26
C ILE A 6 -2.39 7.51 1.22
N VAL A 7 -1.51 8.36 0.68
CA VAL A 7 -0.55 9.18 1.42
C VAL A 7 -1.12 10.59 1.52
N CYS A 8 -1.16 11.17 2.72
CA CYS A 8 -1.65 12.53 2.93
C CYS A 8 -0.58 13.38 3.61
N THR A 9 -0.32 14.56 3.08
CA THR A 9 0.60 15.50 3.71
C THR A 9 -0.09 16.24 4.84
N LEU A 10 0.53 16.25 6.02
CA LEU A 10 0.07 17.01 7.17
C LEU A 10 0.56 18.46 7.11
N GLY A 11 -0.26 19.37 7.58
CA GLY A 11 0.03 20.80 7.60
C GLY A 11 -1.06 21.59 8.33
N PRO A 12 -1.12 22.92 8.18
CA PRO A 12 -2.05 23.77 8.93
C PRO A 12 -3.53 23.34 8.84
N SER A 13 -3.95 22.77 7.71
CA SER A 13 -5.34 22.31 7.55
C SER A 13 -5.65 21.08 8.38
N THR A 14 -4.65 20.24 8.66
CA THR A 14 -4.80 19.03 9.49
C THR A 14 -4.65 19.31 10.99
N ASP A 15 -4.15 20.50 11.36
CA ASP A 15 -4.04 20.93 12.77
C ASP A 15 -5.39 21.35 13.35
N ARG A 16 -6.43 21.52 12.51
CA ARG A 16 -7.79 21.80 12.97
C ARG A 16 -8.38 20.62 13.73
N GLU A 17 -9.13 20.90 14.78
CA GLU A 17 -9.74 19.88 15.65
C GLU A 17 -10.57 18.87 14.85
N GLY A 18 -10.35 17.58 15.11
CA GLY A 18 -11.06 16.46 14.49
C GLY A 18 -10.60 16.08 13.07
N VAL A 19 -9.95 16.97 12.31
CA VAL A 19 -9.62 16.74 10.90
C VAL A 19 -8.70 15.53 10.70
N LEU A 20 -7.63 15.42 11.50
CA LEU A 20 -6.70 14.29 11.37
C LEU A 20 -7.40 12.95 11.65
N ARG A 21 -8.29 12.91 12.65
CA ARG A 21 -9.13 11.73 12.95
C ARG A 21 -10.01 11.35 11.76
N GLU A 22 -10.73 12.33 11.22
CA GLU A 22 -11.62 12.09 10.07
C GLU A 22 -10.84 11.63 8.83
N MET A 23 -9.64 12.13 8.59
CA MET A 23 -8.78 11.69 7.49
C MET A 23 -8.34 10.22 7.67
N ILE A 24 -7.98 9.81 8.89
CA ILE A 24 -7.67 8.39 9.19
C ILE A 24 -8.88 7.52 8.89
N GLN A 25 -10.06 7.90 9.38
CA GLN A 25 -11.31 7.17 9.16
C GLN A 25 -11.76 7.17 7.69
N ALA A 26 -11.44 8.23 6.93
CA ALA A 26 -11.68 8.33 5.49
C ALA A 26 -10.70 7.45 4.66
N GLY A 27 -9.67 6.87 5.28
CA GLY A 27 -8.79 5.89 4.66
C GLY A 27 -7.35 6.35 4.40
N MET A 28 -6.84 7.34 5.10
CA MET A 28 -5.41 7.67 5.08
C MET A 28 -4.58 6.50 5.60
N ASN A 29 -3.58 6.07 4.83
CA ASN A 29 -2.66 4.98 5.18
C ASN A 29 -1.28 5.47 5.63
N VAL A 30 -0.84 6.61 5.12
CA VAL A 30 0.46 7.20 5.43
C VAL A 30 0.30 8.70 5.64
N ALA A 31 0.81 9.21 6.74
CA ALA A 31 0.94 10.63 7.03
C ALA A 31 2.34 11.11 6.61
N ARG A 32 2.41 12.03 5.64
CA ARG A 32 3.65 12.64 5.16
C ARG A 32 3.90 13.96 5.89
N PHE A 33 5.12 14.14 6.38
CA PHE A 33 5.62 15.35 7.03
C PHE A 33 6.67 15.98 6.13
N ASN A 34 6.39 17.15 5.57
CA ASN A 34 7.29 17.84 4.65
C ASN A 34 8.27 18.74 5.41
N PHE A 35 9.51 18.30 5.58
CA PHE A 35 10.57 19.01 6.30
C PHE A 35 11.21 20.16 5.50
N SER A 36 10.76 20.40 4.27
CA SER A 36 11.08 21.66 3.57
C SER A 36 10.40 22.88 4.24
N HIS A 37 9.38 22.64 5.08
CA HIS A 37 8.60 23.66 5.78
C HIS A 37 8.39 23.28 7.24
N GLY A 38 8.24 24.30 8.10
CA GLY A 38 8.02 24.09 9.51
C GLY A 38 9.29 23.78 10.31
N THR A 39 9.09 23.57 11.60
CA THR A 39 10.15 23.29 12.59
C THR A 39 10.01 21.87 13.14
N HIS A 40 11.07 21.31 13.73
CA HIS A 40 11.03 20.02 14.44
C HIS A 40 9.95 20.00 15.52
N ALA A 41 9.70 21.13 16.20
CA ALA A 41 8.66 21.22 17.23
C ALA A 41 7.24 21.08 16.66
N GLU A 42 6.95 21.71 15.53
CA GLU A 42 5.66 21.59 14.84
C GLU A 42 5.46 20.18 14.30
N HIS A 43 6.49 19.59 13.68
CA HIS A 43 6.43 18.20 13.20
C HIS A 43 6.24 17.21 14.36
N LYS A 44 6.90 17.43 15.49
CA LYS A 44 6.71 16.62 16.70
C LYS A 44 5.28 16.69 17.21
N ALA A 45 4.70 17.88 17.31
CA ALA A 45 3.32 18.05 17.78
C ALA A 45 2.31 17.29 16.91
N ARG A 46 2.44 17.37 15.57
CA ARG A 46 1.62 16.61 14.62
C ARG A 46 1.84 15.08 14.73
N LEU A 47 3.11 14.66 14.93
CA LEU A 47 3.43 13.25 15.10
C LEU A 47 2.86 12.69 16.41
N ASP A 48 2.91 13.45 17.49
CA ASP A 48 2.34 13.04 18.79
C ASP A 48 0.82 12.90 18.69
N ALA A 49 0.14 13.84 18.01
CA ALA A 49 -1.28 13.73 17.71
C ALA A 49 -1.60 12.48 16.86
N LEU A 50 -0.80 12.20 15.84
CA LEU A 50 -0.94 10.97 15.02
C LEU A 50 -0.76 9.72 15.87
N LYS A 51 0.24 9.69 16.77
CA LYS A 51 0.50 8.54 17.66
C LYS A 51 -0.70 8.27 18.58
N ALA A 52 -1.27 9.30 19.19
CA ALA A 52 -2.45 9.17 20.04
C ALA A 52 -3.65 8.60 19.28
N LEU A 53 -3.90 9.09 18.06
CA LEU A 53 -5.01 8.60 17.22
C LEU A 53 -4.77 7.16 16.71
N ARG A 54 -3.53 6.76 16.44
CA ARG A 54 -3.20 5.36 16.08
C ARG A 54 -3.59 4.39 17.19
N GLU A 55 -3.27 4.73 18.44
CA GLU A 55 -3.58 3.89 19.60
C GLU A 55 -5.09 3.83 19.83
N GLU A 56 -5.78 4.97 19.78
CA GLU A 56 -7.22 5.05 20.01
C GLU A 56 -8.03 4.29 18.95
N LEU A 57 -7.63 4.40 17.68
CA LEU A 57 -8.36 3.81 16.54
C LEU A 57 -7.82 2.43 16.11
N ASP A 58 -6.78 1.94 16.77
CA ASP A 58 -5.98 0.78 16.32
C ASP A 58 -5.59 0.84 14.82
N ALA A 59 -5.29 2.04 14.33
CA ALA A 59 -5.05 2.30 12.92
C ALA A 59 -3.55 2.24 12.58
N PRO A 60 -3.09 1.38 11.65
CA PRO A 60 -1.68 1.23 11.29
C PRO A 60 -1.21 2.32 10.31
N VAL A 61 -1.49 3.59 10.59
CA VAL A 61 -1.07 4.71 9.73
C VAL A 61 0.43 4.93 9.86
N ALA A 62 1.21 4.82 8.79
CA ALA A 62 2.65 5.07 8.79
C ALA A 62 2.96 6.58 8.84
N ALA A 63 4.08 6.95 9.47
CA ALA A 63 4.65 8.30 9.42
C ALA A 63 5.82 8.34 8.44
N MET A 64 5.78 9.27 7.49
CA MET A 64 6.80 9.47 6.46
C MET A 64 7.41 10.87 6.59
N LEU A 65 8.71 10.94 6.89
CA LEU A 65 9.50 12.15 6.84
C LEU A 65 9.92 12.40 5.39
N ASP A 66 9.65 13.58 4.85
CA ASP A 66 10.07 13.97 3.50
C ASP A 66 11.15 15.04 3.61
N THR A 67 12.38 14.71 3.20
CA THR A 67 13.55 15.57 3.34
C THR A 67 13.49 16.76 2.37
N LYS A 68 14.22 17.83 2.71
CA LYS A 68 14.36 18.97 1.81
C LYS A 68 15.18 18.61 0.57
N GLY A 69 16.30 17.92 0.78
CA GLY A 69 17.24 17.57 -0.28
C GLY A 69 18.10 18.74 -0.81
N PRO A 70 18.97 18.46 -1.78
CA PRO A 70 19.88 19.43 -2.36
C PRO A 70 19.17 20.37 -3.34
N GLU A 71 18.76 21.54 -2.86
CA GLU A 71 18.14 22.59 -3.68
C GLU A 71 19.02 23.81 -3.84
N VAL A 72 19.04 24.37 -5.05
CA VAL A 72 19.57 25.72 -5.30
C VAL A 72 18.44 26.73 -5.20
N ARG A 73 18.64 27.81 -4.46
CA ARG A 73 17.63 28.86 -4.28
C ARG A 73 18.21 30.26 -4.49
N LEU A 74 17.36 31.17 -4.97
CA LEU A 74 17.62 32.60 -4.90
C LEU A 74 17.65 33.03 -3.42
N LYS A 75 18.45 34.06 -3.11
CA LYS A 75 18.46 34.73 -1.80
C LYS A 75 17.48 35.91 -1.79
N ASP A 76 17.72 36.90 -0.96
CA ASP A 76 16.80 38.00 -0.73
C ASP A 76 16.89 39.09 -1.80
N PHE A 77 15.72 39.63 -2.17
CA PHE A 77 15.58 40.82 -2.99
C PHE A 77 15.27 42.05 -2.13
N ALA A 78 15.75 43.18 -2.53
CA ALA A 78 15.31 44.46 -1.98
C ALA A 78 13.79 44.62 -2.13
N GLY A 79 13.11 44.80 -1.02
CA GLY A 79 11.65 44.87 -1.03
C GLY A 79 10.91 43.50 -1.18
N GLY A 80 11.64 42.38 -1.12
CA GLY A 80 11.10 41.01 -1.07
C GLY A 80 10.63 40.44 -2.40
N ARG A 81 10.57 41.23 -3.46
CA ARG A 81 10.18 40.81 -4.82
C ARG A 81 10.76 41.73 -5.91
N VAL A 82 10.86 41.20 -7.12
CA VAL A 82 11.25 41.93 -8.31
C VAL A 82 10.48 41.42 -9.52
N HIS A 83 10.22 42.32 -10.48
CA HIS A 83 9.70 41.94 -11.78
C HIS A 83 10.83 41.80 -12.77
N LEU A 84 10.92 40.66 -13.47
CA LEU A 84 11.88 40.42 -14.56
C LEU A 84 11.14 40.51 -15.89
N THR A 85 11.73 41.20 -16.85
CA THR A 85 11.16 41.45 -18.18
C THR A 85 11.89 40.66 -19.25
N ALA A 86 11.18 40.08 -20.21
CA ALA A 86 11.76 39.35 -21.33
C ALA A 86 12.77 40.18 -22.11
N GLY A 87 13.90 39.59 -22.45
CA GLY A 87 15.00 40.22 -23.17
C GLY A 87 16.01 40.98 -22.30
N GLN A 88 15.72 41.26 -21.01
CA GLN A 88 16.69 41.86 -20.12
C GLN A 88 17.83 40.91 -19.74
N GLU A 89 18.97 41.43 -19.35
CA GLU A 89 20.01 40.66 -18.70
C GLU A 89 19.74 40.57 -17.21
N PHE A 90 20.01 39.39 -16.63
CA PHE A 90 19.91 39.11 -15.21
C PHE A 90 21.08 38.22 -14.75
N THR A 91 21.76 38.61 -13.69
CA THR A 91 22.96 37.92 -13.20
C THR A 91 22.65 37.15 -11.91
N LEU A 92 22.90 35.84 -11.92
CA LEU A 92 22.99 35.04 -10.72
C LEU A 92 24.42 35.09 -10.18
N THR A 93 24.59 35.37 -8.88
CA THR A 93 25.91 35.50 -8.29
C THR A 93 26.06 34.69 -7.00
N THR A 94 27.28 34.18 -6.77
CA THR A 94 27.62 33.49 -5.51
C THR A 94 28.02 34.47 -4.42
N VAL A 95 28.35 35.74 -4.82
CA VAL A 95 28.66 36.80 -3.87
C VAL A 95 27.37 37.25 -3.16
N GLN A 96 27.46 37.47 -1.86
CA GLN A 96 26.32 37.95 -1.08
C GLN A 96 25.98 39.39 -1.45
N VAL A 97 24.83 39.59 -2.09
CA VAL A 97 24.28 40.90 -2.44
C VAL A 97 22.80 40.94 -2.09
N GLU A 98 22.25 42.09 -1.84
CA GLU A 98 20.82 42.33 -1.85
C GLU A 98 20.36 42.36 -3.32
N GLY A 99 19.44 41.45 -3.69
CA GLY A 99 19.02 41.28 -5.08
C GLY A 99 18.16 42.44 -5.57
N ASP A 100 18.22 42.69 -6.86
CA ASP A 100 17.43 43.69 -7.57
C ASP A 100 16.96 43.16 -8.95
N ALA A 101 16.48 44.02 -9.84
CA ALA A 101 16.06 43.66 -11.19
C ALA A 101 17.21 43.19 -12.11
N HIS A 102 18.48 43.35 -11.69
CA HIS A 102 19.65 43.05 -12.52
C HIS A 102 20.46 41.86 -12.01
N ARG A 103 20.39 41.56 -10.70
CA ARG A 103 21.16 40.47 -10.09
C ARG A 103 20.55 39.96 -8.80
N CYS A 104 20.84 38.70 -8.48
CA CYS A 104 20.47 38.09 -7.20
C CYS A 104 21.52 37.04 -6.79
N SER A 105 21.78 36.95 -5.49
CA SER A 105 22.61 35.88 -4.93
C SER A 105 21.87 34.53 -4.95
N ILE A 106 22.66 33.46 -5.10
CA ILE A 106 22.19 32.07 -5.02
C ILE A 106 22.80 31.33 -3.84
N THR A 107 22.18 30.21 -3.43
CA THR A 107 22.64 29.41 -2.28
C THR A 107 23.81 28.49 -2.61
N TYR A 108 23.99 28.09 -3.87
CA TYR A 108 25.01 27.13 -4.30
C TYR A 108 26.18 27.84 -4.98
N GLY A 109 27.35 27.82 -4.32
CA GLY A 109 28.52 28.57 -4.71
C GLY A 109 29.28 28.07 -5.95
N GLU A 110 29.11 26.79 -6.32
CA GLU A 110 29.83 26.19 -7.44
C GLU A 110 28.99 26.17 -8.74
N LEU A 111 27.75 26.69 -8.71
CA LEU A 111 26.86 26.70 -9.87
C LEU A 111 27.50 27.35 -11.12
N PRO A 112 28.28 28.47 -11.02
CA PRO A 112 28.94 29.07 -12.20
C PRO A 112 29.89 28.12 -12.92
N GLY A 113 30.49 27.15 -12.18
CA GLY A 113 31.38 26.13 -12.75
C GLY A 113 30.64 24.93 -13.35
N ASP A 114 29.42 24.72 -12.96
CA ASP A 114 28.59 23.59 -13.44
C ASP A 114 27.83 23.90 -14.73
N VAL A 115 27.55 25.19 -15.00
CA VAL A 115 26.80 25.66 -16.18
C VAL A 115 27.69 26.30 -17.24
N LYS A 116 27.18 26.33 -18.48
CA LYS A 116 27.87 26.94 -19.64
C LYS A 116 26.91 27.77 -20.48
N ALA A 117 27.44 28.60 -21.36
CA ALA A 117 26.65 29.37 -22.32
C ALA A 117 25.73 28.48 -23.14
N GLY A 118 24.48 28.88 -23.24
CA GLY A 118 23.39 28.15 -23.90
C GLY A 118 22.57 27.27 -22.97
N ASP A 119 23.01 26.98 -21.75
CA ASP A 119 22.21 26.23 -20.79
C ASP A 119 20.99 27.04 -20.35
N THR A 120 19.93 26.30 -19.96
CA THR A 120 18.69 26.89 -19.44
C THR A 120 18.71 26.87 -17.92
N ILE A 121 18.33 27.98 -17.29
CA ILE A 121 18.03 28.05 -15.86
C ILE A 121 16.56 28.42 -15.70
N LEU A 122 15.87 27.71 -14.80
CA LEU A 122 14.46 27.93 -14.49
C LEU A 122 14.35 28.47 -13.07
N LEU A 123 13.57 29.53 -12.89
CA LEU A 123 13.29 30.15 -11.60
C LEU A 123 11.83 29.91 -11.21
N ASP A 124 11.57 29.69 -9.91
CA ASP A 124 10.23 29.49 -9.33
C ASP A 124 9.43 28.42 -10.08
N ASP A 125 9.91 27.19 -10.07
CA ASP A 125 9.28 26.03 -10.72
C ASP A 125 9.01 26.23 -12.22
N GLY A 126 9.90 27.00 -12.88
CA GLY A 126 9.83 27.24 -14.32
C GLY A 126 8.98 28.44 -14.74
N LEU A 127 8.48 29.24 -13.79
CA LEU A 127 7.72 30.47 -14.11
C LEU A 127 8.55 31.49 -14.88
N VAL A 128 9.86 31.61 -14.57
CA VAL A 128 10.78 32.44 -15.37
C VAL A 128 11.91 31.57 -15.90
N ARG A 129 12.11 31.66 -17.21
CA ARG A 129 13.17 30.98 -17.93
C ARG A 129 14.32 31.95 -18.23
N LEU A 130 15.53 31.52 -17.95
CA LEU A 130 16.76 32.19 -18.27
C LEU A 130 17.58 31.35 -19.24
N THR A 131 18.31 32.01 -20.17
CA THR A 131 19.37 31.40 -20.99
C THR A 131 20.72 31.95 -20.55
N VAL A 132 21.65 31.07 -20.19
CA VAL A 132 23.01 31.45 -19.82
C VAL A 132 23.74 32.05 -21.01
N LEU A 133 24.27 33.27 -20.86
CA LEU A 133 25.06 33.97 -21.87
C LEU A 133 26.55 33.71 -21.67
N GLU A 134 27.01 33.85 -20.44
CA GLU A 134 28.41 33.60 -20.06
C GLU A 134 28.52 33.32 -18.55
N THR A 135 29.61 32.70 -18.14
CA THR A 135 29.93 32.42 -16.73
C THR A 135 31.31 32.92 -16.36
N SER A 136 31.49 33.29 -15.09
CA SER A 136 32.78 33.60 -14.47
C SER A 136 32.96 32.75 -13.21
N GLU A 137 33.98 33.01 -12.39
CA GLU A 137 34.16 32.30 -11.11
C GLU A 137 32.97 32.47 -10.14
N THR A 138 32.30 33.62 -10.18
CA THR A 138 31.26 33.98 -9.20
C THR A 138 29.92 34.39 -9.80
N GLU A 139 29.81 34.53 -11.12
CA GLU A 139 28.64 35.08 -11.78
C GLU A 139 28.21 34.25 -12.97
N ILE A 140 26.90 34.17 -13.18
CA ILE A 140 26.24 33.60 -14.34
C ILE A 140 25.37 34.69 -14.95
N ARG A 141 25.82 35.25 -16.07
CA ARG A 141 25.05 36.25 -16.82
C ARG A 141 24.07 35.57 -17.72
N CYS A 142 22.77 35.90 -17.58
CA CYS A 142 21.68 35.26 -18.28
C CYS A 142 20.85 36.31 -19.04
N ARG A 143 20.12 35.83 -20.05
CA ARG A 143 19.00 36.55 -20.67
C ARG A 143 17.70 36.00 -20.16
N VAL A 144 16.80 36.88 -19.76
CA VAL A 144 15.43 36.54 -19.36
C VAL A 144 14.60 36.23 -20.60
N GLU A 145 13.94 35.08 -20.68
CA GLU A 145 13.18 34.65 -21.87
C GLU A 145 11.69 35.01 -21.83
N ASN A 146 11.14 35.18 -20.63
CA ASN A 146 9.74 35.57 -20.44
C ASN A 146 9.55 36.42 -19.19
N ASP A 147 8.52 37.26 -19.18
CA ASP A 147 8.17 38.09 -18.03
C ASP A 147 7.76 37.27 -16.83
N GLY A 148 8.08 37.75 -15.62
CA GLY A 148 7.61 37.13 -14.37
C GLY A 148 8.04 37.86 -13.10
N ASP A 149 7.28 37.65 -12.03
CA ASP A 149 7.57 38.18 -10.70
C ASP A 149 8.37 37.17 -9.87
N MET A 150 9.57 37.57 -9.43
CA MET A 150 10.40 36.77 -8.54
C MET A 150 10.30 37.24 -7.10
N LYS A 151 10.25 36.29 -6.18
CA LYS A 151 10.25 36.52 -4.73
C LYS A 151 11.50 35.92 -4.09
N ASN A 152 11.71 36.26 -2.81
CA ASN A 152 12.80 35.69 -2.01
C ASN A 152 12.71 34.16 -1.97
N HIS A 153 13.88 33.51 -1.91
CA HIS A 153 14.05 32.06 -1.66
C HIS A 153 13.40 31.12 -2.68
N LYS A 154 13.14 31.61 -3.91
CA LYS A 154 12.59 30.78 -4.98
C LYS A 154 13.61 29.79 -5.52
N GLY A 155 13.13 28.62 -5.96
CA GLY A 155 13.95 27.55 -6.53
C GLY A 155 14.67 27.98 -7.80
N VAL A 156 15.88 27.42 -7.99
CA VAL A 156 16.69 27.57 -9.20
C VAL A 156 16.97 26.17 -9.73
N ASN A 157 16.37 25.82 -10.86
CA ASN A 157 16.54 24.52 -11.52
C ASN A 157 17.40 24.69 -12.78
N VAL A 158 18.18 23.68 -13.08
CA VAL A 158 19.07 23.68 -14.25
C VAL A 158 18.89 22.40 -15.05
N PRO A 159 17.82 22.32 -15.87
CA PRO A 159 17.46 21.12 -16.60
C PRO A 159 18.61 20.57 -17.46
N GLY A 160 18.88 19.29 -17.35
CA GLY A 160 19.90 18.61 -18.16
C GLY A 160 21.35 18.84 -17.74
N VAL A 161 21.61 19.62 -16.71
CA VAL A 161 22.96 19.88 -16.18
C VAL A 161 23.17 19.07 -14.89
N ARG A 162 24.29 18.35 -14.82
CA ARG A 162 24.69 17.65 -13.60
C ARG A 162 25.36 18.62 -12.63
N LEU A 163 24.75 18.82 -11.48
CA LEU A 163 25.30 19.64 -10.40
C LEU A 163 26.24 18.81 -9.50
N ASN A 164 27.43 19.34 -9.20
CA ASN A 164 28.41 18.69 -8.30
C ASN A 164 28.11 18.94 -6.82
N MET A 165 26.86 19.26 -6.48
CA MET A 165 26.40 19.53 -5.13
C MET A 165 26.37 18.25 -4.28
N PRO A 166 26.90 18.29 -3.03
CA PRO A 166 26.72 17.20 -2.07
C PRO A 166 25.24 16.84 -1.93
N TYR A 167 24.94 15.54 -1.86
CA TYR A 167 23.56 15.09 -1.80
C TYR A 167 22.89 15.46 -0.46
N MET A 168 23.59 15.25 0.66
CA MET A 168 23.05 15.47 1.99
C MET A 168 23.55 16.76 2.62
N SER A 169 22.66 17.67 2.94
CA SER A 169 22.94 18.85 3.74
C SER A 169 23.04 18.51 5.24
N GLN A 170 23.61 19.42 6.05
CA GLN A 170 23.59 19.26 7.51
C GLN A 170 22.14 19.24 8.05
N GLN A 171 21.25 20.05 7.48
CA GLN A 171 19.84 20.07 7.84
C GLN A 171 19.18 18.70 7.56
N ASP A 172 19.39 18.11 6.38
CA ASP A 172 18.83 16.79 6.07
C ASP A 172 19.34 15.72 7.04
N ARG A 173 20.61 15.80 7.45
CA ARG A 173 21.18 14.91 8.46
C ARG A 173 20.50 15.08 9.82
N ASP A 174 20.30 16.32 10.25
CA ASP A 174 19.64 16.63 11.53
C ASP A 174 18.17 16.18 11.51
N ASP A 175 17.48 16.37 10.39
CA ASP A 175 16.11 15.91 10.15
C ASP A 175 16.02 14.38 10.19
N LEU A 176 16.97 13.65 9.61
CA LEU A 176 17.03 12.19 9.65
C LEU A 176 17.24 11.66 11.07
N LEU A 177 18.15 12.27 11.84
CA LEU A 177 18.41 11.91 13.23
C LEU A 177 17.18 12.17 14.10
N PHE A 178 16.54 13.32 13.92
CA PHE A 178 15.25 13.62 14.57
C PHE A 178 14.19 12.59 14.20
N GLY A 179 14.04 12.23 12.92
CA GLY A 179 13.09 11.22 12.46
C GLY A 179 13.36 9.85 13.07
N ALA A 180 14.63 9.45 13.20
CA ALA A 180 15.04 8.22 13.84
C ALA A 180 14.67 8.21 15.32
N GLU A 181 14.96 9.29 16.06
CA GLU A 181 14.61 9.46 17.47
C GLU A 181 13.11 9.45 17.71
N GLN A 182 12.35 10.15 16.86
CA GLN A 182 10.90 10.25 16.99
C GLN A 182 10.16 9.00 16.48
N GLY A 183 10.84 8.03 15.86
CA GLY A 183 10.26 6.76 15.44
C GLY A 183 9.37 6.88 14.20
N PHE A 184 9.80 7.64 13.21
CA PHE A 184 9.21 7.61 11.88
C PHE A 184 9.36 6.24 11.23
N ASP A 185 8.45 5.90 10.32
CA ASP A 185 8.40 4.61 9.64
C ASP A 185 9.12 4.62 8.29
N TYR A 186 9.10 5.79 7.62
CA TYR A 186 9.69 6.03 6.30
C TYR A 186 10.42 7.35 6.24
N VAL A 187 11.40 7.43 5.35
CA VAL A 187 11.93 8.68 4.81
C VAL A 187 11.69 8.72 3.31
N ALA A 188 11.07 9.78 2.81
CA ALA A 188 11.02 10.14 1.39
C ALA A 188 12.20 11.05 1.11
N ALA A 189 13.16 10.56 0.33
CA ALA A 189 14.43 11.19 0.06
C ALA A 189 14.33 12.03 -1.21
N SER A 190 14.40 13.36 -1.08
CA SER A 190 14.25 14.30 -2.20
C SER A 190 15.48 14.31 -3.10
N PHE A 191 15.26 14.55 -4.39
CA PHE A 191 16.30 14.74 -5.43
C PHE A 191 17.34 13.62 -5.53
N VAL A 192 16.92 12.35 -5.35
CA VAL A 192 17.83 11.20 -5.50
C VAL A 192 18.30 11.09 -6.95
N ARG A 193 19.62 11.08 -7.15
CA ARG A 193 20.28 11.00 -8.47
C ARG A 193 20.90 9.64 -8.74
N SER A 194 21.31 8.92 -7.66
CA SER A 194 22.06 7.67 -7.76
C SER A 194 21.83 6.73 -6.58
N ALA A 195 22.26 5.48 -6.71
CA ALA A 195 22.31 4.54 -5.60
C ALA A 195 23.26 4.98 -4.47
N ALA A 196 24.26 5.81 -4.77
CA ALA A 196 25.17 6.34 -3.76
C ALA A 196 24.44 7.26 -2.78
N ASP A 197 23.55 8.12 -3.29
CA ASP A 197 22.72 9.02 -2.48
C ASP A 197 21.86 8.21 -1.48
N VAL A 198 21.24 7.14 -1.95
CA VAL A 198 20.42 6.25 -1.11
C VAL A 198 21.27 5.54 -0.04
N ARG A 199 22.48 5.11 -0.40
CA ARG A 199 23.40 4.45 0.56
C ARG A 199 23.90 5.42 1.62
N GLU A 200 24.12 6.70 1.27
CA GLU A 200 24.49 7.74 2.24
C GLU A 200 23.40 7.93 3.29
N LEU A 201 22.13 8.03 2.87
CA LEU A 201 20.98 8.06 3.79
C LEU A 201 20.91 6.81 4.66
N ARG A 202 21.05 5.62 4.05
CA ARG A 202 21.04 4.36 4.78
C ARG A 202 22.11 4.31 5.85
N HIS A 203 23.31 4.79 5.54
CA HIS A 203 24.41 4.84 6.50
C HIS A 203 24.08 5.70 7.73
N VAL A 204 23.48 6.88 7.53
CA VAL A 204 23.05 7.74 8.66
C VAL A 204 21.98 7.04 9.51
N LEU A 205 20.99 6.42 8.87
CA LEU A 205 19.92 5.69 9.58
C LEU A 205 20.46 4.49 10.35
N ASP A 206 21.39 3.73 9.77
CA ASP A 206 22.01 2.57 10.40
C ASP A 206 22.86 2.98 11.62
N GLN A 207 23.61 4.09 11.54
CA GLN A 207 24.36 4.66 12.66
C GLN A 207 23.43 5.11 13.80
N ALA A 208 22.23 5.61 13.47
CA ALA A 208 21.20 5.97 14.44
C ALA A 208 20.40 4.75 14.97
N GLY A 209 20.68 3.52 14.51
CA GLY A 209 19.92 2.32 14.87
C GLY A 209 18.48 2.33 14.35
N SER A 210 18.19 3.15 13.35
CA SER A 210 16.83 3.34 12.82
C SER A 210 16.45 2.27 11.81
N ARG A 211 15.19 1.84 11.85
CA ARG A 211 14.59 0.90 10.89
C ARG A 211 13.69 1.60 9.87
N MET A 212 13.80 2.92 9.72
CA MET A 212 13.09 3.65 8.68
C MET A 212 13.41 3.09 7.30
N ARG A 213 12.39 2.96 6.45
CA ARG A 213 12.56 2.56 5.05
C ARG A 213 12.71 3.79 4.16
N ILE A 214 13.52 3.67 3.12
CA ILE A 214 13.84 4.79 2.21
C ILE A 214 12.97 4.67 0.97
N ILE A 215 12.18 5.72 0.70
CA ILE A 215 11.45 5.95 -0.55
C ILE A 215 12.23 7.01 -1.34
N ALA A 216 12.88 6.61 -2.42
CA ALA A 216 13.64 7.55 -3.26
C ALA A 216 12.67 8.36 -4.13
N LYS A 217 12.73 9.68 -4.05
CA LYS A 217 11.95 10.59 -4.92
C LYS A 217 12.74 10.81 -6.20
N ILE A 218 12.10 10.48 -7.32
CA ILE A 218 12.69 10.68 -8.66
C ILE A 218 12.11 11.97 -9.22
N GLU A 219 12.96 12.97 -9.32
CA GLU A 219 12.59 14.38 -9.57
C GLU A 219 13.38 15.00 -10.72
N ASN A 220 14.41 14.31 -11.25
CA ASN A 220 15.29 14.83 -12.29
C ASN A 220 15.69 13.74 -13.30
N GLN A 221 16.30 14.17 -14.41
CA GLN A 221 16.72 13.27 -15.50
C GLN A 221 17.79 12.26 -15.07
N GLU A 222 18.70 12.62 -14.17
CA GLU A 222 19.75 11.73 -13.67
C GLU A 222 19.13 10.57 -12.88
N GLY A 223 18.17 10.86 -11.98
CA GLY A 223 17.41 9.86 -11.24
C GLY A 223 16.60 8.92 -12.13
N VAL A 224 16.00 9.44 -13.21
CA VAL A 224 15.29 8.61 -14.21
C VAL A 224 16.26 7.66 -14.91
N SER A 225 17.43 8.16 -15.33
CA SER A 225 18.44 7.36 -16.03
C SER A 225 19.03 6.27 -15.15
N ASN A 226 19.24 6.56 -13.86
CA ASN A 226 19.83 5.67 -12.86
C ASN A 226 18.78 4.86 -12.09
N LEU A 227 17.52 4.89 -12.51
CA LEU A 227 16.42 4.22 -11.81
C LEU A 227 16.69 2.75 -11.42
N PRO A 228 17.29 1.89 -12.25
CA PRO A 228 17.56 0.51 -11.87
C PRO A 228 18.41 0.38 -10.60
N GLU A 229 19.53 1.10 -10.52
CA GLU A 229 20.44 1.06 -9.38
C GLU A 229 19.85 1.74 -8.12
N ILE A 230 19.08 2.82 -8.32
CA ILE A 230 18.35 3.48 -7.23
C ILE A 230 17.31 2.53 -6.66
N LEU A 231 16.56 1.84 -7.54
CA LEU A 231 15.54 0.88 -7.14
C LEU A 231 16.14 -0.30 -6.38
N ASP A 232 17.35 -0.74 -6.72
CA ASP A 232 18.05 -1.80 -5.98
C ASP A 232 18.40 -1.36 -4.55
N ALA A 233 18.85 -0.11 -4.37
CA ALA A 233 19.28 0.43 -3.08
C ALA A 233 18.13 0.91 -2.16
N ALA A 234 17.06 1.47 -2.73
CA ALA A 234 15.91 2.00 -2.01
C ALA A 234 14.88 0.93 -1.64
N ASP A 235 14.01 1.21 -0.67
CA ASP A 235 12.89 0.35 -0.29
C ASP A 235 11.64 0.58 -1.16
N GLY A 236 11.55 1.71 -1.83
CA GLY A 236 10.48 2.09 -2.75
C GLY A 236 10.81 3.38 -3.50
N ILE A 237 9.90 3.81 -4.37
CA ILE A 237 10.06 5.00 -5.21
C ILE A 237 8.86 5.93 -5.04
N MET A 238 9.10 7.25 -5.14
CA MET A 238 8.06 8.24 -5.34
C MET A 238 8.26 8.91 -6.70
N VAL A 239 7.23 8.87 -7.53
CA VAL A 239 7.15 9.60 -8.80
C VAL A 239 6.68 11.02 -8.47
N ALA A 240 7.61 11.94 -8.28
CA ALA A 240 7.33 13.32 -7.88
C ALA A 240 7.15 14.20 -9.13
N ARG A 241 5.94 14.16 -9.69
CA ARG A 241 5.64 14.73 -11.02
C ARG A 241 5.80 16.25 -11.09
N GLY A 242 5.60 16.96 -9.97
CA GLY A 242 5.76 18.41 -9.89
C GLY A 242 7.18 18.84 -10.23
N ASP A 243 8.14 18.37 -9.41
CA ASP A 243 9.55 18.70 -9.57
C ASP A 243 10.13 18.11 -10.85
N MET A 244 9.71 16.88 -11.19
CA MET A 244 10.09 16.23 -12.45
C MET A 244 9.65 17.04 -13.68
N GLY A 245 8.48 17.70 -13.64
CA GLY A 245 7.94 18.51 -14.73
C GLY A 245 8.69 19.83 -14.95
N VAL A 246 9.50 20.24 -13.99
CA VAL A 246 10.42 21.38 -14.13
C VAL A 246 11.72 20.95 -14.81
N GLU A 247 12.21 19.74 -14.51
CA GLU A 247 13.51 19.23 -14.97
C GLU A 247 13.45 18.46 -16.30
N ILE A 248 12.28 17.92 -16.65
CA ILE A 248 12.08 17.03 -17.80
C ILE A 248 10.92 17.56 -18.66
N ASP A 249 10.98 17.34 -19.97
CA ASP A 249 9.89 17.70 -20.86
C ASP A 249 8.57 17.04 -20.37
N PHE A 250 7.56 17.87 -20.18
CA PHE A 250 6.25 17.45 -19.67
C PHE A 250 5.62 16.33 -20.49
N ALA A 251 5.91 16.24 -21.80
CA ALA A 251 5.41 15.18 -22.68
C ALA A 251 5.99 13.78 -22.35
N GLU A 252 7.16 13.72 -21.71
CA GLU A 252 7.82 12.47 -21.32
C GLU A 252 7.31 11.93 -19.98
N ILE A 253 6.75 12.77 -19.12
CA ILE A 253 6.36 12.40 -17.74
C ILE A 253 5.41 11.21 -17.68
N PRO A 254 4.34 11.11 -18.51
CA PRO A 254 3.42 9.97 -18.45
C PRO A 254 4.11 8.64 -18.78
N LEU A 255 5.07 8.65 -19.71
CA LEU A 255 5.83 7.46 -20.08
C LEU A 255 6.79 7.04 -18.97
N ILE A 256 7.48 8.01 -18.38
CA ILE A 256 8.39 7.81 -17.25
C ILE A 256 7.63 7.23 -16.05
N GLN A 257 6.48 7.81 -15.69
CA GLN A 257 5.60 7.32 -14.61
C GLN A 257 5.24 5.84 -14.82
N LYS A 258 4.75 5.47 -16.01
CA LYS A 258 4.36 4.10 -16.34
C LYS A 258 5.54 3.13 -16.20
N ASN A 259 6.72 3.52 -16.68
CA ASN A 259 7.94 2.73 -16.59
C ASN A 259 8.36 2.51 -15.12
N MET A 260 8.36 3.58 -14.31
CA MET A 260 8.69 3.50 -12.88
C MET A 260 7.74 2.57 -12.13
N ILE A 261 6.42 2.72 -12.34
CA ILE A 261 5.41 1.87 -11.72
C ILE A 261 5.64 0.41 -12.11
N ALA A 262 5.81 0.12 -13.39
CA ALA A 262 6.02 -1.24 -13.89
C ALA A 262 7.26 -1.90 -13.28
N ARG A 263 8.39 -1.15 -13.15
CA ARG A 263 9.63 -1.65 -12.56
C ARG A 263 9.49 -1.90 -11.05
N CYS A 264 8.84 -1.00 -10.32
CA CYS A 264 8.59 -1.15 -8.88
C CYS A 264 7.73 -2.39 -8.60
N VAL A 265 6.65 -2.57 -9.35
CA VAL A 265 5.77 -3.75 -9.25
C VAL A 265 6.56 -5.02 -9.57
N ALA A 266 7.39 -5.02 -10.63
CA ALA A 266 8.24 -6.16 -10.99
C ALA A 266 9.24 -6.55 -9.89
N CYS A 267 9.72 -5.59 -9.08
CA CYS A 267 10.62 -5.84 -7.94
C CYS A 267 9.89 -6.09 -6.62
N GLY A 268 8.56 -5.89 -6.55
CA GLY A 268 7.78 -5.97 -5.31
C GLY A 268 8.11 -4.85 -4.33
N LYS A 269 8.48 -3.67 -4.84
CA LYS A 269 8.72 -2.46 -4.05
C LYS A 269 7.57 -1.48 -4.22
N PRO A 270 7.15 -0.75 -3.18
CA PRO A 270 6.06 0.20 -3.30
C PRO A 270 6.45 1.39 -4.17
N VAL A 271 5.49 1.89 -4.91
CA VAL A 271 5.60 3.12 -5.70
C VAL A 271 4.46 4.05 -5.33
N ILE A 272 4.81 5.33 -5.11
CA ILE A 272 3.86 6.39 -4.78
C ILE A 272 3.78 7.32 -6.00
N THR A 273 2.58 7.51 -6.55
CA THR A 273 2.34 8.55 -7.55
C THR A 273 1.93 9.82 -6.83
N ALA A 274 2.72 10.88 -7.00
CA ALA A 274 2.65 12.08 -6.18
C ALA A 274 2.45 13.36 -7.01
N THR A 275 1.95 14.39 -6.34
CA THR A 275 1.74 15.77 -6.78
C THR A 275 0.63 15.95 -7.82
N GLN A 276 -0.13 17.04 -7.68
CA GLN A 276 -1.18 17.47 -8.61
C GLN A 276 -2.24 16.40 -8.91
N MET A 277 -2.57 15.56 -7.91
CA MET A 277 -3.56 14.48 -8.11
C MET A 277 -5.00 15.01 -8.06
N LEU A 278 -5.34 15.84 -7.07
CA LEU A 278 -6.62 16.51 -6.89
C LEU A 278 -6.41 17.99 -6.55
N ASP A 279 -5.46 18.64 -7.21
CA ASP A 279 -4.96 19.98 -6.88
C ASP A 279 -6.07 21.03 -6.79
N SER A 280 -7.07 20.97 -7.68
CA SER A 280 -8.22 21.87 -7.65
C SER A 280 -9.04 21.77 -6.35
N MET A 281 -8.91 20.66 -5.59
CA MET A 281 -9.58 20.49 -4.29
C MET A 281 -8.88 21.25 -3.15
N MET A 282 -7.77 21.93 -3.41
CA MET A 282 -7.26 22.94 -2.47
C MET A 282 -8.31 24.03 -2.21
N GLU A 283 -9.02 24.46 -3.24
CA GLU A 283 -10.00 25.57 -3.20
C GLU A 283 -11.44 25.11 -3.48
N ASN A 284 -11.64 23.97 -4.14
CA ASN A 284 -12.95 23.49 -4.57
C ASN A 284 -13.35 22.20 -3.86
N PRO A 285 -14.64 22.01 -3.52
CA PRO A 285 -15.11 20.79 -2.85
C PRO A 285 -15.19 19.56 -3.76
N ARG A 286 -14.89 19.71 -5.05
CA ARG A 286 -14.92 18.65 -6.06
C ARG A 286 -13.75 18.80 -7.03
N PRO A 287 -13.12 17.69 -7.46
CA PRO A 287 -12.05 17.75 -8.43
C PRO A 287 -12.56 17.97 -9.85
N THR A 288 -11.64 18.32 -10.74
CA THR A 288 -11.90 18.35 -12.17
C THR A 288 -12.01 16.92 -12.73
N ARG A 289 -12.60 16.78 -13.94
CA ARG A 289 -12.67 15.48 -14.63
C ARG A 289 -11.29 14.95 -15.03
N ALA A 290 -10.37 15.85 -15.38
CA ALA A 290 -8.99 15.49 -15.72
C ALA A 290 -8.26 14.84 -14.52
N GLU A 291 -8.40 15.42 -13.32
CA GLU A 291 -7.80 14.89 -12.09
C GLU A 291 -8.38 13.52 -11.73
N ILE A 292 -9.69 13.32 -11.83
CA ILE A 292 -10.32 12.01 -11.63
C ILE A 292 -9.71 10.96 -12.58
N THR A 293 -9.52 11.33 -13.83
CA THR A 293 -8.93 10.45 -14.86
C THR A 293 -7.47 10.16 -14.56
N ASP A 294 -6.70 11.15 -14.10
CA ASP A 294 -5.30 10.99 -13.73
C ASP A 294 -5.12 10.01 -12.55
N VAL A 295 -5.90 10.18 -11.48
CA VAL A 295 -5.93 9.24 -10.35
C VAL A 295 -6.26 7.82 -10.81
N ALA A 296 -7.31 7.67 -11.63
CA ALA A 296 -7.71 6.37 -12.16
C ALA A 296 -6.61 5.73 -13.02
N ASN A 297 -5.93 6.51 -13.89
CA ASN A 297 -4.83 6.02 -14.72
C ASN A 297 -3.65 5.52 -13.89
N ALA A 298 -3.23 6.24 -12.83
CA ALA A 298 -2.17 5.77 -11.94
C ALA A 298 -2.52 4.42 -11.29
N ILE A 299 -3.79 4.19 -10.95
CA ILE A 299 -4.29 2.93 -10.38
C ILE A 299 -4.31 1.83 -11.44
N TYR A 300 -4.75 2.11 -12.66
CA TYR A 300 -4.68 1.17 -13.79
C TYR A 300 -3.24 0.79 -14.12
N ASP A 301 -2.29 1.71 -14.00
CA ASP A 301 -0.86 1.44 -14.18
C ASP A 301 -0.30 0.51 -13.09
N GLY A 302 -0.95 0.43 -11.94
CA GLY A 302 -0.59 -0.44 -10.82
C GLY A 302 0.19 0.23 -9.71
N THR A 303 0.07 1.55 -9.54
CA THR A 303 0.72 2.25 -8.42
C THR A 303 0.32 1.64 -7.07
N SER A 304 1.25 1.59 -6.12
CA SER A 304 0.97 1.08 -4.77
C SER A 304 0.18 2.09 -3.94
N ALA A 305 0.49 3.37 -4.14
CA ALA A 305 -0.14 4.47 -3.42
C ALA A 305 -0.26 5.73 -4.29
N ILE A 306 -1.24 6.54 -3.95
CA ILE A 306 -1.51 7.87 -4.51
C ILE A 306 -1.40 8.90 -3.39
N MET A 307 -0.87 10.08 -3.68
CA MET A 307 -0.56 11.08 -2.66
C MET A 307 -1.33 12.38 -2.84
N LEU A 308 -1.85 12.90 -1.73
CA LEU A 308 -2.36 14.25 -1.58
C LEU A 308 -1.30 15.13 -0.91
N SER A 309 -0.98 16.25 -1.51
CA SER A 309 0.04 17.20 -1.05
C SER A 309 -0.61 18.44 -0.43
N GLY A 310 -0.75 19.51 -1.19
CA GLY A 310 -1.39 20.75 -0.78
C GLY A 310 -2.85 20.56 -0.39
N GLU A 311 -3.56 19.65 -1.05
CA GLU A 311 -4.98 19.34 -0.85
C GLU A 311 -5.30 19.01 0.61
N THR A 312 -4.39 18.32 1.30
CA THR A 312 -4.55 17.98 2.71
C THR A 312 -3.75 18.88 3.65
N ALA A 313 -2.58 19.38 3.23
CA ALA A 313 -1.71 20.19 4.08
C ALA A 313 -2.23 21.61 4.32
N ALA A 314 -2.73 22.27 3.28
CA ALA A 314 -3.13 23.68 3.30
C ALA A 314 -4.51 23.93 2.65
N GLY A 315 -5.08 22.94 1.98
CA GLY A 315 -6.35 23.04 1.28
C GLY A 315 -7.54 23.24 2.20
N ARG A 316 -8.64 23.74 1.67
CA ARG A 316 -9.89 24.00 2.39
C ARG A 316 -10.65 22.73 2.70
N TYR A 317 -10.46 21.65 1.93
CA TYR A 317 -11.26 20.43 1.93
C TYR A 317 -10.41 19.14 2.13
N PRO A 318 -9.59 19.03 3.20
CA PRO A 318 -8.66 17.91 3.39
C PRO A 318 -9.37 16.55 3.52
N VAL A 319 -10.45 16.47 4.28
CA VAL A 319 -11.21 15.23 4.52
C VAL A 319 -11.94 14.78 3.24
N GLU A 320 -12.58 15.76 2.55
CA GLU A 320 -13.26 15.51 1.28
C GLU A 320 -12.29 15.03 0.19
N SER A 321 -11.06 15.55 0.20
CA SER A 321 -10.02 15.10 -0.74
C SER A 321 -9.66 13.63 -0.51
N VAL A 322 -9.53 13.19 0.75
CA VAL A 322 -9.29 11.78 1.08
C VAL A 322 -10.48 10.91 0.68
N LYS A 323 -11.71 11.32 1.01
CA LYS A 323 -12.94 10.60 0.63
C LYS A 323 -13.09 10.48 -0.90
N THR A 324 -12.79 11.55 -1.62
CA THR A 324 -12.82 11.56 -3.08
C THR A 324 -11.79 10.60 -3.66
N MET A 325 -10.55 10.64 -3.15
CA MET A 325 -9.48 9.75 -3.55
C MET A 325 -9.84 8.27 -3.29
N ASP A 326 -10.41 7.96 -2.12
CA ASP A 326 -10.90 6.62 -1.77
C ASP A 326 -12.00 6.14 -2.73
N ALA A 327 -12.96 7.00 -3.05
CA ALA A 327 -14.06 6.66 -3.94
C ALA A 327 -13.59 6.36 -5.37
N ILE A 328 -12.66 7.18 -5.91
CA ILE A 328 -12.06 6.94 -7.22
C ILE A 328 -11.29 5.62 -7.22
N ALA A 329 -10.48 5.38 -6.18
CA ALA A 329 -9.68 4.17 -6.07
C ALA A 329 -10.56 2.91 -6.03
N ARG A 330 -11.57 2.86 -5.18
CA ARG A 330 -12.51 1.72 -5.09
C ARG A 330 -13.22 1.45 -6.41
N ARG A 331 -13.70 2.50 -7.08
CA ARG A 331 -14.42 2.35 -8.36
C ARG A 331 -13.48 1.84 -9.45
N THR A 332 -12.26 2.37 -9.53
CA THR A 332 -11.25 1.94 -10.51
C THR A 332 -10.83 0.50 -10.27
N GLU A 333 -10.55 0.14 -9.02
CA GLU A 333 -10.15 -1.23 -8.65
C GLU A 333 -11.22 -2.27 -8.97
N SER A 334 -12.51 -1.93 -8.87
CA SER A 334 -13.61 -2.83 -9.22
C SER A 334 -13.70 -3.18 -10.71
N ASP A 335 -13.04 -2.41 -11.58
CA ASP A 335 -12.97 -2.63 -13.02
C ASP A 335 -11.73 -3.45 -13.45
N ILE A 336 -10.74 -3.60 -12.56
CA ILE A 336 -9.49 -4.29 -12.88
C ILE A 336 -9.69 -5.81 -12.91
N ASN A 337 -9.31 -6.43 -14.04
CA ASN A 337 -9.22 -7.89 -14.13
C ASN A 337 -7.89 -8.37 -13.50
N HIS A 338 -7.94 -8.69 -12.21
CA HIS A 338 -6.78 -9.15 -11.44
C HIS A 338 -6.21 -10.47 -11.96
N VAL A 339 -7.04 -11.38 -12.49
CA VAL A 339 -6.63 -12.66 -13.10
C VAL A 339 -5.68 -12.41 -14.26
N LYS A 340 -6.13 -11.57 -15.20
CA LYS A 340 -5.33 -11.22 -16.39
C LYS A 340 -4.04 -10.49 -16.00
N ARG A 341 -4.12 -9.55 -15.03
CA ARG A 341 -2.96 -8.81 -14.52
C ARG A 341 -1.92 -9.74 -13.92
N MET A 342 -2.32 -10.65 -13.04
CA MET A 342 -1.44 -11.62 -12.39
C MET A 342 -0.76 -12.56 -13.42
N ALA A 343 -1.50 -13.05 -14.42
CA ALA A 343 -0.95 -13.87 -15.49
C ALA A 343 0.12 -13.14 -16.31
N GLN A 344 -0.08 -11.85 -16.60
CA GLN A 344 0.92 -11.00 -17.28
C GLN A 344 2.20 -10.82 -16.47
N MET A 345 2.08 -10.64 -15.15
CA MET A 345 3.23 -10.51 -14.25
C MET A 345 4.03 -11.81 -14.10
N ALA A 346 3.39 -12.97 -14.17
CA ALA A 346 4.02 -14.28 -14.11
C ALA A 346 4.79 -14.64 -15.40
N GLY A 347 4.39 -14.10 -16.54
CA GLY A 347 4.96 -14.41 -17.88
C GLY A 347 6.36 -13.83 -18.15
N GLY A 348 6.99 -13.14 -17.21
CA GLY A 348 8.35 -12.62 -17.33
C GLY A 348 9.39 -13.75 -17.44
N ARG A 349 10.40 -13.59 -18.33
CA ARG A 349 11.44 -14.59 -18.61
C ARG A 349 12.44 -14.85 -17.48
N ASN A 350 12.39 -14.09 -16.37
CA ASN A 350 13.34 -14.24 -15.27
C ASN A 350 12.89 -15.34 -14.30
N ARG A 351 13.83 -16.20 -13.91
CA ARG A 351 13.62 -17.23 -12.90
C ARG A 351 13.29 -16.61 -11.56
N LEU A 352 12.13 -16.92 -11.01
CA LEU A 352 11.73 -16.46 -9.68
C LEU A 352 12.57 -17.14 -8.59
N SER A 353 12.81 -16.42 -7.48
CA SER A 353 13.31 -17.07 -6.26
C SER A 353 12.23 -18.01 -5.68
N VAL A 354 12.64 -18.97 -4.84
CA VAL A 354 11.71 -19.88 -4.15
C VAL A 354 10.60 -19.09 -3.46
N ALA A 355 10.95 -18.05 -2.71
CA ALA A 355 9.98 -17.24 -1.99
C ALA A 355 8.99 -16.52 -2.93
N ALA A 356 9.46 -15.98 -4.05
CA ALA A 356 8.59 -15.33 -5.03
C ALA A 356 7.69 -16.34 -5.77
N ALA A 357 8.21 -17.53 -6.08
CA ALA A 357 7.43 -18.61 -6.69
C ALA A 357 6.34 -19.13 -5.74
N THR A 358 6.66 -19.30 -4.45
CA THR A 358 5.69 -19.68 -3.42
C THR A 358 4.60 -18.60 -3.25
N ALA A 359 4.99 -17.32 -3.20
CA ALA A 359 4.02 -16.22 -3.13
C ALA A 359 3.09 -16.18 -4.35
N HIS A 360 3.62 -16.40 -5.56
CA HIS A 360 2.82 -16.51 -6.77
C HIS A 360 1.85 -17.70 -6.70
N ALA A 361 2.33 -18.88 -6.31
CA ALA A 361 1.50 -20.07 -6.14
C ALA A 361 0.39 -19.84 -5.09
N ALA A 362 0.68 -19.14 -3.98
CA ALA A 362 -0.33 -18.78 -2.98
C ALA A 362 -1.44 -17.88 -3.58
N CYS A 363 -1.06 -16.89 -4.40
CA CYS A 363 -2.03 -16.02 -5.10
C CYS A 363 -2.89 -16.82 -6.09
N THR A 364 -2.28 -17.70 -6.89
CA THR A 364 -2.99 -18.54 -7.87
C THR A 364 -3.93 -19.52 -7.17
N THR A 365 -3.44 -20.21 -6.14
CA THR A 365 -4.26 -21.11 -5.32
C THR A 365 -5.46 -20.38 -4.73
N ALA A 366 -5.24 -19.24 -4.08
CA ALA A 366 -6.32 -18.46 -3.47
C ALA A 366 -7.39 -18.06 -4.50
N GLN A 367 -6.98 -17.70 -5.69
CA GLN A 367 -7.90 -17.34 -6.77
C GLN A 367 -8.68 -18.55 -7.31
N GLU A 368 -8.02 -19.69 -7.53
CA GLU A 368 -8.63 -20.90 -8.11
C GLU A 368 -9.63 -21.55 -7.17
N ILE A 369 -9.36 -21.55 -5.86
CA ILE A 369 -10.28 -22.12 -4.86
C ILE A 369 -11.30 -21.10 -4.32
N GLY A 370 -11.27 -19.84 -4.79
CA GLY A 370 -12.15 -18.79 -4.30
C GLY A 370 -11.92 -18.44 -2.83
N ALA A 371 -10.67 -18.42 -2.36
CA ALA A 371 -10.35 -18.11 -0.98
C ALA A 371 -10.73 -16.66 -0.62
N ASP A 372 -11.23 -16.47 0.61
CA ASP A 372 -11.68 -15.17 1.13
C ASP A 372 -10.51 -14.25 1.48
N ALA A 373 -9.34 -14.81 1.89
CA ALA A 373 -8.13 -14.07 2.17
C ALA A 373 -6.84 -14.88 1.95
N ILE A 374 -5.73 -14.16 1.73
CA ILE A 374 -4.36 -14.69 1.81
C ILE A 374 -3.74 -14.16 3.10
N LEU A 375 -3.49 -15.05 4.07
CA LEU A 375 -2.81 -14.70 5.31
C LEU A 375 -1.30 -14.88 5.10
N THR A 376 -0.54 -13.81 5.29
CA THR A 376 0.92 -13.85 5.15
C THR A 376 1.55 -13.67 6.52
N VAL A 377 2.39 -14.61 6.94
CA VAL A 377 3.09 -14.51 8.23
C VAL A 377 4.57 -14.23 8.01
N SER A 378 5.08 -13.17 8.62
CA SER A 378 6.46 -12.75 8.43
C SER A 378 6.88 -11.70 9.47
N GLN A 379 8.08 -11.83 10.01
CA GLN A 379 8.63 -10.88 11.01
C GLN A 379 8.90 -9.49 10.41
N ARG A 380 9.33 -9.41 9.16
CA ARG A 380 9.75 -8.16 8.47
C ARG A 380 8.81 -7.73 7.35
N GLY A 381 7.65 -8.38 7.21
CA GLY A 381 6.70 -8.11 6.13
C GLY A 381 7.13 -8.64 4.74
N THR A 382 8.22 -9.42 4.64
CA THR A 382 8.76 -9.87 3.35
C THR A 382 7.76 -10.73 2.57
N THR A 383 7.06 -11.65 3.23
CA THR A 383 6.04 -12.50 2.59
C THR A 383 4.88 -11.66 2.04
N ALA A 384 4.38 -10.70 2.82
CA ALA A 384 3.31 -9.80 2.38
C ALA A 384 3.73 -8.96 1.15
N ARG A 385 4.98 -8.46 1.13
CA ARG A 385 5.54 -7.75 -0.03
C ARG A 385 5.57 -8.62 -1.28
N LEU A 386 6.00 -9.87 -1.15
CA LEU A 386 6.07 -10.81 -2.27
C LEU A 386 4.69 -11.17 -2.82
N VAL A 387 3.68 -11.33 -1.95
CA VAL A 387 2.29 -11.56 -2.36
C VAL A 387 1.70 -10.30 -3.00
N SER A 388 1.89 -9.12 -2.38
CA SER A 388 1.44 -7.83 -2.89
C SER A 388 1.93 -7.54 -4.31
N ARG A 389 3.16 -7.97 -4.64
CA ARG A 389 3.76 -7.83 -5.98
C ARG A 389 2.87 -8.34 -7.11
N PHE A 390 2.11 -9.40 -6.87
CA PHE A 390 1.27 -10.05 -7.90
C PHE A 390 -0.12 -9.42 -8.03
N HIS A 391 -0.45 -8.43 -7.23
CA HIS A 391 -1.73 -7.72 -7.25
C HIS A 391 -2.95 -8.67 -7.31
N PRO A 392 -3.06 -9.65 -6.38
CA PRO A 392 -4.16 -10.61 -6.41
C PRO A 392 -5.51 -9.95 -6.18
N GLY A 393 -6.57 -10.55 -6.72
CA GLY A 393 -7.96 -10.17 -6.42
C GLY A 393 -8.32 -10.40 -4.95
N THR A 394 -7.81 -11.49 -4.38
CA THR A 394 -8.01 -11.88 -2.97
C THR A 394 -7.33 -10.89 -2.01
N PRO A 395 -7.96 -10.47 -0.91
CA PRO A 395 -7.35 -9.63 0.13
C PRO A 395 -6.08 -10.24 0.72
N ILE A 396 -5.09 -9.41 1.02
CA ILE A 396 -3.81 -9.83 1.63
C ILE A 396 -3.80 -9.35 3.08
N ILE A 397 -3.80 -10.26 4.02
CA ILE A 397 -3.71 -9.95 5.45
C ILE A 397 -2.29 -10.26 5.92
N ALA A 398 -1.56 -9.23 6.35
CA ALA A 398 -0.22 -9.40 6.88
C ALA A 398 -0.27 -9.56 8.40
N CYS A 399 -0.06 -10.80 8.88
CA CYS A 399 0.02 -11.14 10.29
C CYS A 399 1.46 -10.89 10.79
N LEU A 400 1.64 -9.94 11.69
CA LEU A 400 2.92 -9.36 12.05
C LEU A 400 3.15 -9.37 13.56
N LEU A 401 4.43 -9.33 13.97
CA LEU A 401 4.87 -9.39 15.38
C LEU A 401 5.38 -8.03 15.90
N ASP A 402 5.57 -7.04 15.02
CA ASP A 402 6.20 -5.76 15.32
C ASP A 402 5.34 -4.60 14.83
N GLN A 403 5.05 -3.64 15.70
CA GLN A 403 4.19 -2.49 15.41
C GLN A 403 4.76 -1.55 14.35
N GLN A 404 6.07 -1.37 14.28
CA GLN A 404 6.68 -0.54 13.24
C GLN A 404 6.55 -1.22 11.87
N VAL A 405 6.77 -2.54 11.81
CA VAL A 405 6.57 -3.31 10.59
C VAL A 405 5.08 -3.29 10.18
N ARG A 406 4.15 -3.36 11.16
CA ARG A 406 2.71 -3.22 10.91
C ARG A 406 2.42 -1.90 10.18
N ARG A 407 2.92 -0.78 10.69
CA ARG A 407 2.76 0.54 10.06
C ARG A 407 3.44 0.60 8.69
N GLN A 408 4.65 0.05 8.56
CA GLN A 408 5.35 0.00 7.28
C GLN A 408 4.57 -0.78 6.21
N MET A 409 3.86 -1.83 6.59
CA MET A 409 3.05 -2.60 5.64
C MET A 409 1.82 -1.83 5.14
N ALA A 410 1.39 -0.76 5.81
CA ALA A 410 0.27 0.07 5.36
C ALA A 410 0.51 0.82 4.03
N LEU A 411 1.75 0.92 3.54
CA LEU A 411 2.09 1.50 2.24
C LEU A 411 2.00 0.47 1.08
N TYR A 412 1.95 -0.84 1.38
CA TYR A 412 1.98 -1.86 0.34
C TYR A 412 0.59 -2.12 -0.25
N TRP A 413 0.54 -2.24 -1.56
CA TRP A 413 -0.70 -2.45 -2.31
C TRP A 413 -1.47 -3.68 -1.81
N GLY A 414 -2.76 -3.53 -1.53
CA GLY A 414 -3.67 -4.61 -1.12
C GLY A 414 -3.41 -5.22 0.25
N VAL A 415 -2.37 -4.79 0.99
CA VAL A 415 -2.00 -5.36 2.29
C VAL A 415 -2.80 -4.70 3.40
N GLU A 416 -3.45 -5.53 4.22
CA GLU A 416 -4.04 -5.15 5.51
C GLU A 416 -3.19 -5.72 6.63
N PRO A 417 -2.47 -4.88 7.38
CA PRO A 417 -1.55 -5.35 8.40
C PRO A 417 -2.23 -5.46 9.77
N ILE A 418 -2.15 -6.65 10.36
CA ILE A 418 -2.66 -6.95 11.71
C ILE A 418 -1.54 -7.48 12.61
N MET A 419 -1.75 -7.42 13.92
CA MET A 419 -0.83 -8.02 14.90
C MET A 419 -1.26 -9.46 15.20
N MET A 420 -0.28 -10.32 15.46
CA MET A 420 -0.48 -11.68 15.96
C MET A 420 0.53 -11.99 17.07
N PRO A 421 0.25 -12.94 17.97
CA PRO A 421 1.24 -13.40 18.94
C PRO A 421 2.37 -14.20 18.28
N TYR A 422 3.49 -14.34 19.00
CA TYR A 422 4.61 -15.18 18.57
C TYR A 422 4.21 -16.67 18.60
N ALA A 423 4.57 -17.39 17.54
CA ALA A 423 4.35 -18.83 17.42
C ALA A 423 5.68 -19.59 17.50
N SER A 424 5.72 -20.70 18.23
CA SER A 424 6.89 -21.56 18.40
C SER A 424 6.95 -22.72 17.40
N SER A 425 5.81 -23.06 16.82
CA SER A 425 5.66 -24.14 15.82
C SER A 425 4.91 -23.67 14.58
N THR A 426 4.99 -24.46 13.51
CA THR A 426 4.27 -24.19 12.27
C THR A 426 2.76 -24.26 12.44
N ASP A 427 2.27 -25.19 13.27
CA ASP A 427 0.83 -25.33 13.51
C ASP A 427 0.30 -24.15 14.32
N GLU A 428 0.97 -23.77 15.42
CA GLU A 428 0.63 -22.56 16.17
C GLU A 428 0.66 -21.29 15.28
N LEU A 429 1.63 -21.20 14.36
CA LEU A 429 1.74 -20.06 13.45
C LEU A 429 0.50 -19.93 12.58
N VAL A 430 -0.01 -21.03 12.04
CA VAL A 430 -1.23 -21.03 11.22
C VAL A 430 -2.44 -20.71 12.08
N ASP A 431 -2.58 -21.34 13.24
CA ASP A 431 -3.73 -21.14 14.13
C ASP A 431 -3.78 -19.68 14.63
N PHE A 432 -2.66 -19.13 15.07
CA PHE A 432 -2.60 -17.74 15.54
C PHE A 432 -2.86 -16.73 14.41
N ALA A 433 -2.40 -17.00 13.19
CA ALA A 433 -2.68 -16.12 12.05
C ALA A 433 -4.18 -16.10 11.74
N VAL A 434 -4.82 -17.27 11.73
CA VAL A 434 -6.27 -17.40 11.49
C VAL A 434 -7.09 -16.74 12.61
N GLN A 435 -6.72 -16.99 13.87
CA GLN A 435 -7.38 -16.37 15.03
C GLN A 435 -7.24 -14.86 15.04
N ALA A 436 -6.02 -14.33 14.79
CA ALA A 436 -5.78 -12.90 14.71
C ALA A 436 -6.58 -12.24 13.59
N ALA A 437 -6.68 -12.88 12.44
CA ALA A 437 -7.49 -12.40 11.32
C ALA A 437 -8.99 -12.40 11.64
N ALA A 438 -9.48 -13.42 12.34
CA ALA A 438 -10.87 -13.48 12.79
C ALA A 438 -11.18 -12.42 13.86
N GLN A 439 -10.29 -12.23 14.85
CA GLN A 439 -10.43 -11.20 15.88
C GLN A 439 -10.41 -9.78 15.30
N ALA A 440 -9.60 -9.54 14.27
CA ALA A 440 -9.57 -8.27 13.54
C ALA A 440 -10.80 -8.07 12.64
N GLY A 441 -11.70 -9.05 12.52
CA GLY A 441 -12.90 -8.97 11.69
C GLY A 441 -12.64 -8.96 10.19
N VAL A 442 -11.42 -9.36 9.76
CA VAL A 442 -11.03 -9.37 8.34
C VAL A 442 -11.33 -10.72 7.67
N VAL A 443 -11.57 -11.75 8.46
CA VAL A 443 -12.13 -13.03 8.03
C VAL A 443 -13.19 -13.49 9.05
N HIS A 444 -14.12 -14.31 8.61
CA HIS A 444 -15.24 -14.77 9.40
C HIS A 444 -15.23 -16.29 9.50
N GLU A 445 -15.96 -16.80 10.46
CA GLU A 445 -16.14 -18.24 10.61
C GLU A 445 -16.68 -18.87 9.31
N GLY A 446 -15.98 -19.90 8.83
CA GLY A 446 -16.26 -20.61 7.58
C GLY A 446 -15.58 -20.05 6.34
N ASP A 447 -14.90 -18.92 6.44
CA ASP A 447 -14.11 -18.41 5.34
C ASP A 447 -12.95 -19.37 5.04
N LEU A 448 -12.62 -19.51 3.75
CA LEU A 448 -11.47 -20.29 3.29
C LEU A 448 -10.28 -19.36 3.12
N VAL A 449 -9.16 -19.65 3.78
CA VAL A 449 -7.96 -18.84 3.71
C VAL A 449 -6.74 -19.62 3.23
N VAL A 450 -5.87 -18.94 2.48
CA VAL A 450 -4.56 -19.46 2.09
C VAL A 450 -3.52 -18.83 3.00
N VAL A 451 -2.88 -19.62 3.84
CA VAL A 451 -1.80 -19.18 4.72
C VAL A 451 -0.44 -19.42 4.05
N THR A 452 0.41 -18.40 3.97
CA THR A 452 1.77 -18.53 3.44
C THR A 452 2.79 -17.93 4.39
N ALA A 453 3.87 -18.66 4.62
CA ALA A 453 4.91 -18.32 5.60
C ALA A 453 6.27 -18.89 5.21
N GLY A 454 7.30 -18.50 5.97
CA GLY A 454 8.62 -19.12 5.94
C GLY A 454 8.78 -20.17 7.04
N VAL A 455 9.22 -21.37 6.68
CA VAL A 455 9.52 -22.47 7.59
C VAL A 455 11.00 -22.86 7.44
N PRO A 456 11.76 -23.08 8.53
CA PRO A 456 11.37 -23.01 9.95
C PRO A 456 11.02 -21.61 10.42
N VAL A 457 10.16 -21.52 11.44
CA VAL A 457 9.72 -20.27 12.05
C VAL A 457 10.93 -19.49 12.55
N GLY A 458 10.94 -18.17 12.33
CA GLY A 458 12.03 -17.29 12.81
C GLY A 458 13.16 -17.06 11.80
N VAL A 459 13.25 -17.80 10.69
CA VAL A 459 14.23 -17.57 9.62
C VAL A 459 13.70 -16.60 8.59
N ALA A 460 14.30 -15.42 8.50
CA ALA A 460 13.84 -14.38 7.58
C ALA A 460 14.10 -14.73 6.10
N GLY A 461 13.13 -14.43 5.21
CA GLY A 461 13.30 -14.58 3.76
C GLY A 461 13.02 -15.98 3.21
N THR A 462 12.54 -16.91 4.02
CA THR A 462 12.30 -18.31 3.64
C THR A 462 10.86 -18.63 3.26
N THR A 463 10.10 -17.71 2.69
CA THR A 463 8.70 -18.02 2.26
C THR A 463 8.70 -19.26 1.38
N ASN A 464 8.23 -20.41 1.92
CA ASN A 464 8.32 -21.73 1.29
C ASN A 464 7.15 -22.66 1.66
N MET A 465 6.12 -22.14 2.38
CA MET A 465 4.95 -22.90 2.80
C MET A 465 3.68 -22.26 2.26
N ILE A 466 2.75 -23.09 1.82
CA ILE A 466 1.36 -22.75 1.55
C ILE A 466 0.50 -23.76 2.30
N ARG A 467 -0.49 -23.28 3.07
CA ARG A 467 -1.48 -24.11 3.75
C ARG A 467 -2.86 -23.53 3.51
N ILE A 468 -3.81 -24.37 3.14
CA ILE A 468 -5.22 -24.00 3.02
C ILE A 468 -5.87 -24.31 4.36
N GLN A 469 -6.60 -23.34 4.91
CA GLN A 469 -7.22 -23.46 6.22
C GLN A 469 -8.62 -22.83 6.18
N GLN A 470 -9.57 -23.46 6.88
CA GLN A 470 -10.87 -22.86 7.12
C GLN A 470 -10.88 -22.15 8.46
N VAL A 471 -11.51 -20.98 8.52
CA VAL A 471 -11.66 -20.18 9.74
C VAL A 471 -12.77 -20.79 10.60
N GLY A 472 -12.46 -21.06 11.88
CA GLY A 472 -13.37 -21.72 12.80
C GLY A 472 -13.33 -23.24 12.70
N GLY A 473 -13.79 -23.91 13.74
CA GLY A 473 -13.78 -25.38 13.85
C GLY A 473 -14.94 -26.01 13.08
N ALA A 474 -14.84 -26.15 11.77
CA ALA A 474 -15.79 -26.94 11.03
C ALA A 474 -15.67 -28.42 11.44
N LEU A 475 -16.73 -29.00 11.94
CA LEU A 475 -16.82 -30.43 12.25
C LEU A 475 -16.79 -31.28 10.97
N VAL A 476 -17.39 -30.75 9.89
CA VAL A 476 -17.44 -31.36 8.55
C VAL A 476 -17.22 -30.26 7.50
N ASN A 477 -16.37 -30.57 6.52
CA ASN A 477 -16.21 -29.81 5.28
C ASN A 477 -16.39 -30.81 4.12
N ALA A 478 -17.48 -30.66 3.35
CA ALA A 478 -17.86 -31.57 2.30
C ALA A 478 -18.72 -30.83 1.24
N VAL A 479 -19.47 -31.54 0.41
CA VAL A 479 -20.26 -30.92 -0.65
C VAL A 479 -21.68 -30.64 -0.15
N GLY A 480 -22.06 -29.37 -0.10
CA GLY A 480 -23.44 -28.97 0.19
C GLY A 480 -24.32 -29.02 -1.05
N ILE A 481 -25.56 -29.45 -0.86
CA ILE A 481 -26.59 -29.51 -1.91
C ILE A 481 -27.61 -28.39 -1.67
N GLY A 482 -27.70 -27.44 -2.59
CA GLY A 482 -28.52 -26.22 -2.46
C GLY A 482 -27.89 -25.15 -1.57
N GLU A 483 -28.67 -24.13 -1.20
CA GLU A 483 -28.17 -22.93 -0.48
C GLU A 483 -28.71 -22.82 0.96
N LYS A 484 -29.46 -23.83 1.44
CA LYS A 484 -30.15 -23.77 2.73
C LYS A 484 -29.22 -23.95 3.92
N LYS A 485 -29.69 -23.40 5.04
CA LYS A 485 -29.08 -23.59 6.37
C LYS A 485 -30.10 -24.24 7.29
N ALA A 486 -29.60 -25.07 8.22
CA ALA A 486 -30.35 -25.61 9.31
C ALA A 486 -29.50 -25.70 10.57
N SER A 487 -30.17 -25.73 11.74
CA SER A 487 -29.50 -25.94 13.02
C SER A 487 -30.25 -26.94 13.83
N GLY A 488 -29.55 -27.80 14.56
CA GLY A 488 -30.11 -28.81 15.43
C GLY A 488 -29.06 -29.71 16.07
N PRO A 489 -29.45 -30.59 17.00
CA PRO A 489 -28.52 -31.57 17.54
C PRO A 489 -28.23 -32.67 16.49
N LEU A 490 -26.98 -33.16 16.50
CA LEU A 490 -26.59 -34.29 15.65
C LEU A 490 -27.26 -35.57 16.15
N CYS A 491 -27.98 -36.27 15.26
CA CYS A 491 -28.47 -37.62 15.45
C CYS A 491 -27.65 -38.57 14.58
N ILE A 492 -26.69 -39.26 15.17
CA ILE A 492 -25.74 -40.14 14.47
C ILE A 492 -26.27 -41.57 14.47
N CYS A 493 -26.53 -42.07 13.26
CA CYS A 493 -27.09 -43.41 13.07
C CYS A 493 -26.31 -44.20 12.02
N ARG A 494 -26.10 -45.48 12.25
CA ARG A 494 -25.38 -46.37 11.34
C ARG A 494 -26.31 -47.25 10.49
N SER A 495 -27.57 -47.34 10.90
CA SER A 495 -28.60 -48.13 10.21
C SER A 495 -29.95 -47.43 10.24
N THR A 496 -30.89 -47.88 9.40
CA THR A 496 -32.27 -47.39 9.36
C THR A 496 -33.00 -47.64 10.67
N ASP A 497 -32.73 -48.78 11.33
CA ASP A 497 -33.34 -49.12 12.62
C ASP A 497 -32.92 -48.15 13.73
N GLU A 498 -31.64 -47.78 13.77
CA GLU A 498 -31.14 -46.74 14.70
C GLU A 498 -31.81 -45.38 14.46
N VAL A 499 -32.10 -45.01 13.21
CA VAL A 499 -32.80 -43.76 12.90
C VAL A 499 -34.25 -43.82 13.46
N ALA A 500 -34.94 -44.95 13.32
CA ALA A 500 -36.29 -45.10 13.83
C ALA A 500 -36.36 -45.02 15.38
N GLU A 501 -35.30 -45.43 16.07
CA GLU A 501 -35.21 -45.40 17.54
C GLU A 501 -34.78 -44.05 18.11
N LYS A 502 -33.85 -43.35 17.44
CA LYS A 502 -33.15 -42.17 18.01
C LYS A 502 -33.64 -40.83 17.50
N PHE A 503 -34.06 -40.78 16.22
CA PHE A 503 -34.33 -39.51 15.54
C PHE A 503 -35.53 -38.75 16.12
N GLN A 504 -35.35 -37.46 16.32
CA GLN A 504 -36.41 -36.52 16.69
C GLN A 504 -36.57 -35.42 15.64
N PRO A 505 -37.79 -34.89 15.41
CA PRO A 505 -38.00 -33.78 14.49
C PRO A 505 -37.17 -32.58 14.87
N GLY A 506 -36.37 -32.07 13.91
CA GLY A 506 -35.45 -30.95 14.12
C GLY A 506 -33.98 -31.37 14.29
N ASP A 507 -33.72 -32.68 14.41
CA ASP A 507 -32.34 -33.17 14.43
C ASP A 507 -31.63 -32.99 13.08
N VAL A 508 -30.31 -32.95 13.12
CA VAL A 508 -29.44 -33.10 11.97
C VAL A 508 -29.03 -34.56 11.87
N LEU A 509 -29.59 -35.25 10.90
CA LEU A 509 -29.38 -36.69 10.71
C LEU A 509 -28.01 -36.95 10.06
N VAL A 510 -27.18 -37.77 10.70
CA VAL A 510 -25.88 -38.22 10.18
C VAL A 510 -25.91 -39.72 9.93
N VAL A 511 -25.78 -40.10 8.66
CA VAL A 511 -25.84 -41.51 8.25
C VAL A 511 -24.79 -41.81 7.18
N PRO A 512 -24.32 -43.06 7.02
CA PRO A 512 -23.35 -43.39 5.96
C PRO A 512 -23.91 -43.14 4.55
N TYR A 513 -25.19 -43.49 4.35
CA TYR A 513 -25.94 -43.32 3.10
C TYR A 513 -27.45 -43.28 3.40
N THR A 514 -28.26 -42.87 2.43
CA THR A 514 -29.70 -42.84 2.58
C THR A 514 -30.40 -43.86 1.65
N THR A 515 -31.55 -44.33 2.10
CA THR A 515 -32.48 -45.20 1.33
C THR A 515 -33.88 -44.60 1.33
N ASN A 516 -34.80 -45.17 0.51
CA ASN A 516 -36.20 -44.75 0.48
C ASN A 516 -36.91 -44.92 1.84
N GLU A 517 -36.44 -45.81 2.69
CA GLU A 517 -36.99 -46.04 4.04
C GLU A 517 -36.75 -44.84 4.96
N LEU A 518 -35.71 -44.02 4.70
CA LEU A 518 -35.38 -42.82 5.47
C LEU A 518 -36.15 -41.57 5.02
N LEU A 519 -36.96 -41.63 3.95
CA LEU A 519 -37.73 -40.48 3.45
C LEU A 519 -38.60 -39.77 4.50
N PRO A 520 -39.31 -40.48 5.41
CA PRO A 520 -40.11 -39.82 6.45
C PRO A 520 -39.28 -38.95 7.39
N TYR A 521 -38.02 -39.31 7.66
CA TYR A 521 -37.08 -38.62 8.54
C TYR A 521 -36.40 -37.48 7.81
N ILE A 522 -35.97 -37.68 6.56
CA ILE A 522 -35.33 -36.65 5.72
C ILE A 522 -36.24 -35.43 5.51
N ARG A 523 -37.56 -35.65 5.47
CA ARG A 523 -38.53 -34.55 5.38
C ARG A 523 -38.52 -33.63 6.59
N GLN A 524 -37.97 -34.06 7.72
CA GLN A 524 -37.97 -33.35 8.99
C GLN A 524 -36.57 -32.96 9.47
N ALA A 525 -35.52 -33.30 8.70
CA ALA A 525 -34.12 -33.15 9.07
C ALA A 525 -33.32 -32.37 8.05
N ALA A 526 -32.17 -31.80 8.49
CA ALA A 526 -31.01 -31.65 7.64
C ALA A 526 -30.25 -32.98 7.63
N VAL A 527 -29.58 -33.32 6.52
CA VAL A 527 -28.93 -34.63 6.37
C VAL A 527 -27.47 -34.48 6.00
N ILE A 528 -26.63 -35.26 6.68
CA ILE A 528 -25.18 -35.36 6.40
C ILE A 528 -24.87 -36.82 6.07
N THR A 529 -24.26 -37.08 4.90
CA THR A 529 -23.85 -38.43 4.51
C THR A 529 -22.38 -38.54 4.07
N GLU A 530 -21.87 -39.78 4.19
CA GLU A 530 -20.50 -40.10 3.74
C GLU A 530 -20.43 -40.41 2.24
N GLU A 531 -21.58 -40.52 1.54
CA GLU A 531 -21.65 -40.76 0.09
C GLU A 531 -20.97 -39.61 -0.67
N ALA A 532 -19.92 -39.91 -1.45
CA ALA A 532 -19.05 -38.90 -2.09
C ALA A 532 -19.66 -38.30 -3.38
N SER A 533 -20.68 -38.88 -3.96
CA SER A 533 -21.24 -38.42 -5.24
C SER A 533 -22.33 -37.38 -5.05
N VAL A 534 -22.29 -36.32 -5.83
CA VAL A 534 -23.35 -35.31 -5.93
C VAL A 534 -24.59 -35.83 -6.68
N GLU A 535 -24.52 -37.03 -7.29
CA GLU A 535 -25.62 -37.74 -7.94
C GLU A 535 -26.17 -38.87 -7.05
N CYS A 536 -25.75 -38.96 -5.79
CA CYS A 536 -26.21 -39.98 -4.88
C CYS A 536 -27.69 -39.79 -4.51
N HIS A 537 -28.26 -40.81 -3.88
CA HIS A 537 -29.63 -40.80 -3.44
C HIS A 537 -29.93 -39.63 -2.50
N THR A 538 -29.04 -39.34 -1.55
CA THR A 538 -29.18 -38.24 -0.60
C THR A 538 -29.23 -36.88 -1.30
N ALA A 539 -28.34 -36.63 -2.26
CA ALA A 539 -28.31 -35.36 -3.01
C ALA A 539 -29.61 -35.18 -3.84
N THR A 540 -30.04 -36.22 -4.55
CA THR A 540 -31.26 -36.21 -5.37
C THR A 540 -32.51 -35.92 -4.54
N ILE A 541 -32.64 -36.58 -3.40
CA ILE A 541 -33.78 -36.39 -2.49
C ILE A 541 -33.72 -35.03 -1.80
N GLY A 542 -32.52 -34.58 -1.39
CA GLY A 542 -32.35 -33.26 -0.79
C GLY A 542 -32.85 -32.14 -1.70
N LEU A 543 -32.52 -32.19 -2.98
CA LEU A 543 -33.04 -31.26 -3.99
C LEU A 543 -34.55 -31.39 -4.18
N ALA A 544 -35.06 -32.63 -4.32
CA ALA A 544 -36.47 -32.90 -4.58
C ALA A 544 -37.38 -32.46 -3.40
N LEU A 545 -36.90 -32.61 -2.18
CA LEU A 545 -37.62 -32.24 -0.96
C LEU A 545 -37.28 -30.84 -0.45
N ASP A 546 -36.39 -30.16 -1.13
CA ASP A 546 -35.90 -28.82 -0.75
C ASP A 546 -35.34 -28.79 0.70
N LYS A 547 -34.46 -29.75 1.03
CA LYS A 547 -33.86 -29.93 2.36
C LYS A 547 -32.38 -29.65 2.37
N PRO A 548 -31.82 -29.11 3.49
CA PRO A 548 -30.40 -28.97 3.66
C PRO A 548 -29.69 -30.31 3.66
N VAL A 549 -28.77 -30.54 2.75
CA VAL A 549 -28.04 -31.79 2.62
C VAL A 549 -26.54 -31.51 2.41
N ILE A 550 -25.70 -32.30 3.08
CA ILE A 550 -24.26 -32.37 2.86
C ILE A 550 -23.90 -33.81 2.51
N VAL A 551 -23.18 -33.99 1.39
CA VAL A 551 -22.67 -35.28 0.92
C VAL A 551 -21.14 -35.28 0.91
N GLY A 552 -20.53 -36.46 0.96
CA GLY A 552 -19.09 -36.62 0.97
C GLY A 552 -18.42 -36.34 2.33
N ALA A 553 -19.17 -36.37 3.42
CA ALA A 553 -18.67 -36.20 4.78
C ALA A 553 -17.93 -37.45 5.29
N ALA A 554 -16.81 -37.82 4.67
CA ALA A 554 -16.08 -39.05 4.95
C ALA A 554 -15.73 -39.21 6.45
N GLY A 555 -16.14 -40.34 7.02
CA GLY A 555 -15.91 -40.66 8.44
C GLY A 555 -16.76 -39.85 9.42
N ALA A 556 -17.79 -39.15 8.97
CA ALA A 556 -18.65 -38.31 9.84
C ALA A 556 -19.31 -39.13 10.95
N VAL A 557 -19.81 -40.32 10.63
CA VAL A 557 -20.46 -41.23 11.59
C VAL A 557 -19.51 -41.68 12.72
N GLN A 558 -18.21 -41.66 12.47
CA GLN A 558 -17.20 -42.07 13.46
C GLN A 558 -16.57 -40.87 14.21
N ARG A 559 -16.46 -39.72 13.56
CA ARG A 559 -15.74 -38.52 14.07
C ARG A 559 -16.64 -37.56 14.83
N LEU A 560 -17.91 -37.51 14.48
CA LEU A 560 -18.86 -36.60 15.13
C LEU A 560 -19.36 -37.19 16.46
N THR A 561 -19.79 -36.31 17.35
CA THR A 561 -20.36 -36.69 18.64
C THR A 561 -21.89 -36.50 18.63
N ASP A 562 -22.63 -37.55 18.96
CA ASP A 562 -24.09 -37.56 19.03
C ASP A 562 -24.60 -36.47 20.00
N GLY A 563 -25.71 -35.81 19.65
CA GLY A 563 -26.31 -34.74 20.46
C GLY A 563 -25.62 -33.40 20.38
N THR A 564 -24.48 -33.27 19.70
CA THR A 564 -23.82 -31.97 19.53
C THR A 564 -24.70 -31.02 18.75
N MET A 565 -24.95 -29.81 19.30
CA MET A 565 -25.67 -28.75 18.57
C MET A 565 -24.83 -28.22 17.43
N VAL A 566 -25.39 -28.25 16.21
CA VAL A 566 -24.65 -27.81 15.01
C VAL A 566 -25.50 -26.91 14.12
N THR A 567 -24.80 -26.14 13.29
CA THR A 567 -25.35 -25.47 12.12
C THR A 567 -24.81 -26.13 10.86
N VAL A 568 -25.70 -26.50 9.95
CA VAL A 568 -25.43 -27.01 8.60
C VAL A 568 -25.58 -25.86 7.61
N ASP A 569 -24.53 -25.55 6.86
CA ASP A 569 -24.51 -24.52 5.80
C ASP A 569 -24.24 -25.17 4.45
N CYS A 570 -25.29 -25.43 3.68
CA CYS A 570 -25.17 -26.13 2.40
C CYS A 570 -24.49 -25.27 1.32
N ALA A 571 -24.69 -23.94 1.33
CA ALA A 571 -24.02 -23.09 0.37
C ALA A 571 -22.49 -23.18 0.44
N ARG A 572 -21.96 -23.47 1.65
CA ARG A 572 -20.53 -23.62 1.92
C ARG A 572 -20.08 -25.07 2.14
N GLY A 573 -20.99 -26.02 2.20
CA GLY A 573 -20.66 -27.41 2.49
C GLY A 573 -20.15 -27.66 3.91
N LEU A 574 -20.62 -26.91 4.90
CA LEU A 574 -20.05 -26.87 6.25
C LEU A 574 -21.01 -27.31 7.34
N VAL A 575 -20.47 -28.04 8.31
CA VAL A 575 -21.16 -28.34 9.58
C VAL A 575 -20.30 -27.81 10.72
N ARG A 576 -20.89 -27.06 11.63
CA ARG A 576 -20.19 -26.41 12.75
C ARG A 576 -20.89 -26.68 14.06
N ALA A 577 -20.10 -26.82 15.14
CA ALA A 577 -20.67 -26.79 16.47
C ALA A 577 -21.26 -25.40 16.75
N MET A 578 -22.43 -25.36 17.37
CA MET A 578 -22.95 -24.13 17.97
C MET A 578 -22.29 -23.94 19.35
N PRO A 579 -21.93 -22.69 19.74
CA PRO A 579 -21.31 -22.43 21.03
C PRO A 579 -22.23 -22.77 22.21
#